data_5be298b47052cd03800dc404e61af280
#
_entry.id   5be298b47052cd03800dc404e61af280
#
_cell.length_a   1.000
_cell.length_b   1.000
_cell.length_c   1.000
_cell.angle_alpha   90.00
_cell.angle_beta   90.00
_cell.angle_gamma   90.00
#
_symmetry.space_group_name_H-M   'P 1'
#
loop_
_entity.id
_entity.type
_entity.pdbx_description
1 polymer ?
#
loop_
_entity_poly.entity_id
_entity_poly.type
_entity_poly.pdbx_seq_one_letter_code
_entity_poly.pdbx_strand_id
1 'polypeptide(L)'
;MPRYFIQLAYNGVNYNGWQVQENTKNTIQHILQEKMSIIFNEAIEIVGCGRTDAGVSAKDYYAHFDCLKLDLHLANTNYIYKLNKILPFEIVIKNIFHVTDTANARFDAETRTYEYLIHTYKNPFLVQSSLFVYGHINFELMNQAANYMLSVTDFTSFSKVNTQTKTNNCTVSFAQWIKVNEHEYIFKITANRFLR
;
A
#
# COMPACT_ATOMS: atom_id res chain seq x y z
N MET A 1 -8.77 16.48 18.44
CA MET A 1 -9.66 15.30 18.27
C MET A 1 -8.81 14.06 18.48
N PRO A 2 -9.35 13.01 19.12
CA PRO A 2 -8.61 11.77 19.27
C PRO A 2 -8.24 11.21 17.90
N ARG A 3 -6.97 10.87 17.72
CA ARG A 3 -6.44 10.30 16.47
C ARG A 3 -6.26 8.80 16.58
N TYR A 4 -6.63 8.13 15.52
CA TYR A 4 -6.52 6.67 15.42
C TYR A 4 -5.76 6.28 14.17
N PHE A 5 -4.96 5.23 14.30
CA PHE A 5 -4.43 4.51 13.14
C PHE A 5 -5.34 3.32 12.84
N ILE A 6 -5.49 3.07 11.55
CA ILE A 6 -6.17 1.90 11.01
C ILE A 6 -5.15 1.10 10.19
N GLN A 7 -5.04 -0.18 10.50
CA GLN A 7 -4.26 -1.15 9.75
C GLN A 7 -5.19 -1.96 8.87
N LEU A 8 -4.89 -2.04 7.58
CA LEU A 8 -5.75 -2.71 6.60
C LEU A 8 -4.94 -3.43 5.52
N ALA A 9 -5.64 -4.28 4.79
CA ALA A 9 -5.17 -4.85 3.52
C ALA A 9 -6.25 -4.69 2.45
N TYR A 10 -5.83 -4.61 1.20
CA TYR A 10 -6.77 -4.56 0.08
C TYR A 10 -6.18 -5.18 -1.19
N ASN A 11 -7.06 -5.78 -1.99
CA ASN A 11 -6.79 -6.15 -3.37
C ASN A 11 -7.22 -4.97 -4.27
N GLY A 12 -6.25 -4.29 -4.85
CA GLY A 12 -6.47 -3.06 -5.64
C GLY A 12 -6.85 -3.29 -7.09
N VAL A 13 -6.91 -4.52 -7.58
CA VAL A 13 -7.04 -4.85 -9.02
C VAL A 13 -8.22 -4.14 -9.69
N ASN A 14 -9.34 -4.02 -9.00
CA ASN A 14 -10.55 -3.40 -9.52
C ASN A 14 -10.73 -1.93 -9.11
N TYR A 15 -9.72 -1.31 -8.47
CA TYR A 15 -9.80 0.04 -7.95
C TYR A 15 -8.90 1.03 -8.69
N ASN A 16 -9.31 2.29 -8.73
CA ASN A 16 -8.56 3.39 -9.33
C ASN A 16 -7.44 3.93 -8.38
N GLY A 17 -6.85 3.04 -7.58
CA GLY A 17 -5.81 3.34 -6.60
C GLY A 17 -6.35 3.78 -5.24
N TRP A 18 -5.43 4.28 -4.42
CA TRP A 18 -5.79 4.72 -3.07
C TRP A 18 -6.59 6.01 -3.04
N GLN A 19 -6.05 7.07 -3.64
CA GLN A 19 -6.47 8.46 -3.45
C GLN A 19 -7.85 8.77 -4.04
N VAL A 20 -8.71 9.47 -3.29
CA VAL A 20 -9.95 10.05 -3.81
C VAL A 20 -9.68 10.91 -5.05
N GLN A 21 -10.54 10.79 -6.05
CA GLN A 21 -10.48 11.49 -7.33
C GLN A 21 -11.86 12.06 -7.66
N GLU A 22 -11.89 13.20 -8.34
CA GLU A 22 -13.15 13.87 -8.69
C GLU A 22 -14.00 13.08 -9.70
N ASN A 23 -13.33 12.36 -10.60
CA ASN A 23 -13.97 11.64 -11.70
C ASN A 23 -14.40 10.21 -11.36
N THR A 24 -14.09 9.70 -10.17
CA THR A 24 -14.46 8.33 -9.77
C THR A 24 -14.58 8.19 -8.26
N LYS A 25 -15.58 7.44 -7.83
CA LYS A 25 -15.75 7.01 -6.44
C LYS A 25 -15.10 5.66 -6.16
N ASN A 26 -14.58 4.99 -7.18
CA ASN A 26 -14.00 3.64 -7.06
C ASN A 26 -12.53 3.70 -6.62
N THR A 27 -12.26 4.32 -5.47
CA THR A 27 -10.95 4.38 -4.82
C THR A 27 -11.02 3.82 -3.41
N ILE A 28 -9.92 3.24 -2.92
CA ILE A 28 -9.87 2.64 -1.58
C ILE A 28 -10.21 3.67 -0.50
N GLN A 29 -9.65 4.88 -0.59
CA GLN A 29 -9.86 5.95 0.37
C GLN A 29 -11.33 6.38 0.42
N HIS A 30 -11.99 6.56 -0.74
CA HIS A 30 -13.40 6.97 -0.79
C HIS A 30 -14.31 5.95 -0.13
N ILE A 31 -14.12 4.66 -0.44
CA ILE A 31 -14.93 3.58 0.12
C ILE A 31 -14.75 3.49 1.64
N LEU A 32 -13.50 3.59 2.11
CA LEU A 32 -13.23 3.60 3.55
C LEU A 32 -13.90 4.77 4.24
N GLN A 33 -13.77 5.99 3.73
CA GLN A 33 -14.40 7.19 4.30
C GLN A 33 -15.92 7.05 4.38
N GLU A 34 -16.55 6.56 3.31
CA GLU A 34 -18.00 6.31 3.27
C GLU A 34 -18.43 5.30 4.35
N LYS A 35 -17.80 4.12 4.38
CA LYS A 35 -18.19 3.05 5.31
C LYS A 35 -17.87 3.38 6.77
N MET A 36 -16.73 4.00 7.02
CA MET A 36 -16.35 4.45 8.36
C MET A 36 -17.30 5.55 8.85
N SER A 37 -17.69 6.50 8.00
CA SER A 37 -18.64 7.55 8.38
C SER A 37 -20.01 6.99 8.77
N ILE A 38 -20.46 5.93 8.11
CA ILE A 38 -21.69 5.22 8.50
C ILE A 38 -21.54 4.56 9.87
N ILE A 39 -20.46 3.82 10.10
CA ILE A 39 -20.27 3.06 11.35
C ILE A 39 -20.06 3.97 12.56
N PHE A 40 -19.30 5.05 12.40
CA PHE A 40 -19.01 5.99 13.48
C PHE A 40 -20.09 7.08 13.61
N ASN A 41 -21.03 7.17 12.66
CA ASN A 41 -22.03 8.23 12.59
C ASN A 41 -21.40 9.64 12.71
N GLU A 42 -20.29 9.84 12.01
CA GLU A 42 -19.46 11.05 11.98
C GLU A 42 -18.75 11.12 10.62
N ALA A 43 -18.58 12.32 10.06
CA ALA A 43 -17.82 12.48 8.81
C ALA A 43 -16.33 12.13 9.07
N ILE A 44 -15.83 11.12 8.37
CA ILE A 44 -14.46 10.64 8.53
C ILE A 44 -13.63 11.01 7.30
N GLU A 45 -12.54 11.73 7.54
CA GLU A 45 -11.47 11.91 6.58
C GLU A 45 -10.30 11.01 6.94
N ILE A 46 -9.76 10.27 5.96
CA ILE A 46 -8.68 9.32 6.19
C ILE A 46 -7.44 9.72 5.38
N VAL A 47 -6.29 9.67 6.00
CA VAL A 47 -4.99 9.96 5.38
C VAL A 47 -4.12 8.71 5.39
N GLY A 48 -3.78 8.20 4.21
CA GLY A 48 -2.96 7.00 4.06
C GLY A 48 -1.46 7.26 4.17
N CYS A 49 -0.69 6.23 4.51
CA CYS A 49 0.77 6.26 4.62
C CYS A 49 1.48 6.49 3.28
N GLY A 50 0.79 6.32 2.16
CA GLY A 50 1.30 6.56 0.81
C GLY A 50 0.18 6.45 -0.22
N ARG A 51 0.44 6.85 -1.45
CA ARG A 51 -0.49 6.63 -2.57
C ARG A 51 -0.09 5.37 -3.30
N THR A 52 -1.07 4.55 -3.63
CA THR A 52 -0.91 3.43 -4.57
C THR A 52 -1.65 3.77 -5.86
N ASP A 53 -1.07 3.41 -7.00
CA ASP A 53 -1.69 3.60 -8.31
C ASP A 53 -2.82 2.59 -8.54
N ALA A 54 -3.60 2.78 -9.61
CA ALA A 54 -4.68 1.87 -9.99
C ALA A 54 -4.16 0.43 -10.13
N GLY A 55 -4.92 -0.52 -9.61
CA GLY A 55 -4.60 -1.94 -9.65
C GLY A 55 -3.61 -2.42 -8.57
N VAL A 56 -2.94 -1.53 -7.84
CA VAL A 56 -1.96 -1.90 -6.81
C VAL A 56 -2.64 -2.35 -5.54
N SER A 57 -2.29 -3.53 -5.06
CA SER A 57 -2.76 -4.11 -3.80
C SER A 57 -1.84 -3.76 -2.63
N ALA A 58 -2.35 -3.86 -1.41
CA ALA A 58 -1.55 -3.72 -0.21
C ALA A 58 -1.86 -4.85 0.78
N LYS A 59 -0.82 -5.56 1.23
CA LYS A 59 -0.92 -6.62 2.25
C LYS A 59 -0.96 -6.06 3.66
N ASP A 60 -0.28 -4.92 3.86
CA ASP A 60 -0.19 -4.22 5.14
C ASP A 60 -0.09 -2.71 4.88
N TYR A 61 -1.13 -1.99 5.22
CA TYR A 61 -1.27 -0.58 4.92
C TYR A 61 -1.80 0.16 6.14
N TYR A 62 -1.25 1.32 6.41
CA TYR A 62 -1.65 2.16 7.53
C TYR A 62 -2.24 3.49 7.04
N ALA A 63 -3.27 3.91 7.72
CA ALA A 63 -3.84 5.24 7.55
C ALA A 63 -4.22 5.82 8.91
N HIS A 64 -4.39 7.14 9.01
CA HIS A 64 -4.92 7.76 10.21
C HIS A 64 -6.20 8.53 9.91
N PHE A 65 -7.00 8.69 10.96
CA PHE A 65 -8.23 9.48 10.95
C PHE A 65 -8.48 10.02 12.34
N ASP A 66 -9.27 11.09 12.42
CA ASP A 66 -9.72 11.67 13.68
C ASP A 66 -11.21 11.33 13.88
N CYS A 67 -11.61 10.95 15.10
CA CYS A 67 -13.00 10.58 15.40
C CYS A 67 -13.31 10.86 16.88
N LEU A 68 -14.43 11.56 17.16
CA LEU A 68 -14.88 11.83 18.52
C LEU A 68 -15.73 10.69 19.09
N LYS A 69 -16.44 9.98 18.22
CA LYS A 69 -17.43 8.96 18.63
C LYS A 69 -16.86 7.55 18.77
N LEU A 70 -15.59 7.37 18.41
CA LEU A 70 -14.93 6.08 18.57
C LEU A 70 -14.45 5.89 20.01
N ASP A 71 -15.07 4.95 20.72
CA ASP A 71 -14.64 4.52 22.04
C ASP A 71 -14.03 3.12 21.97
N LEU A 72 -12.69 3.05 22.05
CA LEU A 72 -11.96 1.77 22.02
C LEU A 72 -12.11 0.95 23.30
N HIS A 73 -12.55 1.55 24.42
CA HIS A 73 -12.81 0.80 25.67
C HIS A 73 -14.05 -0.07 25.55
N LEU A 74 -15.01 0.30 24.69
CA LEU A 74 -16.27 -0.41 24.47
C LEU A 74 -16.21 -1.52 23.41
N ALA A 75 -15.02 -2.03 23.04
CA ALA A 75 -14.79 -3.14 22.14
C ALA A 75 -14.32 -2.77 20.72
N ASN A 76 -13.01 -2.54 20.60
CA ASN A 76 -12.30 -2.43 19.32
C ASN A 76 -12.70 -3.53 18.32
N THR A 77 -12.86 -4.76 18.78
CA THR A 77 -13.31 -5.92 17.99
C THR A 77 -14.68 -5.72 17.35
N ASN A 78 -15.59 -4.99 17.98
CA ASN A 78 -16.94 -4.76 17.42
C ASN A 78 -16.89 -3.80 16.22
N TYR A 79 -16.09 -2.74 16.26
CA TYR A 79 -15.97 -1.81 15.13
C TYR A 79 -15.27 -2.44 13.94
N ILE A 80 -14.20 -3.21 14.16
CA ILE A 80 -13.52 -3.96 13.12
C ILE A 80 -14.48 -4.95 12.46
N TYR A 81 -15.25 -5.71 13.26
CA TYR A 81 -16.24 -6.64 12.74
C TYR A 81 -17.33 -5.92 11.93
N LYS A 82 -17.89 -4.82 12.44
CA LYS A 82 -18.92 -4.05 11.74
C LYS A 82 -18.41 -3.47 10.42
N LEU A 83 -17.21 -2.90 10.41
CA LEU A 83 -16.58 -2.37 9.20
C LEU A 83 -16.36 -3.48 8.17
N ASN A 84 -15.78 -4.60 8.57
CA ASN A 84 -15.54 -5.72 7.66
C ASN A 84 -16.82 -6.37 7.13
N LYS A 85 -17.96 -6.18 7.80
CA LYS A 85 -19.28 -6.63 7.32
C LYS A 85 -19.84 -5.79 6.18
N ILE A 86 -19.54 -4.48 6.14
CA ILE A 86 -20.10 -3.55 5.16
C ILE A 86 -19.09 -3.13 4.08
N LEU A 87 -17.80 -3.42 4.30
CA LEU A 87 -16.76 -3.21 3.30
C LEU A 87 -16.85 -4.25 2.17
N PRO A 88 -16.45 -3.90 0.93
CA PRO A 88 -16.24 -4.89 -0.13
C PRO A 88 -15.26 -5.97 0.33
N PHE A 89 -15.42 -7.19 -0.20
CA PHE A 89 -14.60 -8.35 0.18
C PHE A 89 -13.11 -8.14 -0.06
N GLU A 90 -12.76 -7.26 -1.00
CA GLU A 90 -11.40 -6.91 -1.36
C GLU A 90 -10.70 -6.00 -0.34
N ILE A 91 -11.41 -5.44 0.64
CA ILE A 91 -10.85 -4.53 1.66
C ILE A 91 -11.12 -5.11 3.04
N VAL A 92 -10.06 -5.29 3.83
CA VAL A 92 -10.17 -5.81 5.20
C VAL A 92 -9.46 -4.90 6.19
N ILE A 93 -10.15 -4.56 7.27
CA ILE A 93 -9.56 -3.89 8.43
C ILE A 93 -9.00 -4.95 9.37
N LYS A 94 -7.72 -4.82 9.70
CA LYS A 94 -7.01 -5.72 10.61
C LYS A 94 -6.99 -5.20 12.03
N ASN A 95 -6.78 -3.88 12.20
CA ASN A 95 -6.68 -3.26 13.51
C ASN A 95 -7.08 -1.77 13.46
N ILE A 96 -7.52 -1.23 14.60
CA ILE A 96 -7.71 0.19 14.86
C ILE A 96 -7.17 0.46 16.25
N PHE A 97 -6.30 1.45 16.40
CA PHE A 97 -5.70 1.78 17.69
C PHE A 97 -5.49 3.28 17.85
N HIS A 98 -5.57 3.76 19.08
CA HIS A 98 -5.34 5.15 19.44
C HIS A 98 -3.86 5.50 19.33
N VAL A 99 -3.58 6.71 18.85
CA VAL A 99 -2.23 7.27 18.76
C VAL A 99 -2.22 8.69 19.28
N THR A 100 -1.06 9.30 19.39
CA THR A 100 -0.96 10.73 19.74
C THR A 100 -1.64 11.58 18.67
N ASP A 101 -2.25 12.70 19.05
CA ASP A 101 -2.95 13.60 18.12
C ASP A 101 -2.04 14.20 17.04
N THR A 102 -0.72 14.15 17.25
CA THR A 102 0.30 14.60 16.28
C THR A 102 0.77 13.53 15.32
N ALA A 103 0.48 12.24 15.58
CA ALA A 103 0.92 11.13 14.75
C ALA A 103 0.35 11.25 13.32
N ASN A 104 1.18 10.95 12.31
CA ASN A 104 0.80 11.10 10.92
C ASN A 104 1.25 9.89 10.09
N ALA A 105 0.31 9.07 9.64
CA ALA A 105 0.59 7.83 8.91
C ALA A 105 1.49 8.05 7.67
N ARG A 106 1.42 9.22 7.02
CA ARG A 106 2.22 9.53 5.84
C ARG A 106 3.65 9.95 6.18
N PHE A 107 3.80 10.80 7.20
CA PHE A 107 5.11 11.41 7.50
C PHE A 107 5.92 10.59 8.49
N ASP A 108 5.27 9.85 9.38
CA ASP A 108 5.93 9.00 10.38
C ASP A 108 6.27 7.60 9.82
N ALA A 109 5.83 7.29 8.61
CA ALA A 109 6.25 6.05 7.95
C ALA A 109 7.73 6.14 7.56
N GLU A 110 8.58 5.36 8.21
CA GLU A 110 10.02 5.31 7.98
C GLU A 110 10.39 4.64 6.68
N THR A 111 9.71 3.53 6.37
CA THR A 111 9.98 2.74 5.17
C THR A 111 8.70 2.27 4.48
N ARG A 112 8.81 1.96 3.20
CA ARG A 112 7.79 1.28 2.40
C ARG A 112 8.43 0.10 1.70
N THR A 113 7.70 -1.01 1.65
CA THR A 113 8.15 -2.21 0.96
C THR A 113 7.18 -2.52 -0.17
N TYR A 114 7.72 -2.78 -1.36
CA TYR A 114 6.95 -3.25 -2.51
C TYR A 114 7.40 -4.65 -2.90
N GLU A 115 6.43 -5.45 -3.31
CA GLU A 115 6.64 -6.78 -3.88
C GLU A 115 6.08 -6.79 -5.30
N TYR A 116 6.94 -7.11 -6.27
CA TYR A 116 6.57 -7.27 -7.66
C TYR A 116 6.70 -8.73 -8.05
N LEU A 117 5.57 -9.34 -8.42
CA LEU A 117 5.49 -10.77 -8.68
C LEU A 117 5.62 -11.04 -10.18
N ILE A 118 6.44 -12.02 -10.55
CA ILE A 118 6.54 -12.54 -11.91
C ILE A 118 6.45 -14.05 -11.92
N HIS A 119 5.97 -14.59 -13.04
CA HIS A 119 5.95 -16.03 -13.29
C HIS A 119 6.37 -16.36 -14.74
N THR A 120 6.96 -17.55 -14.95
CA THR A 120 7.56 -17.97 -16.24
C THR A 120 6.77 -19.09 -16.93
N TYR A 121 5.64 -19.54 -16.37
CA TYR A 121 4.75 -20.50 -17.01
C TYR A 121 3.33 -19.95 -17.08
N LYS A 122 2.56 -20.39 -18.06
CA LYS A 122 1.18 -19.92 -18.22
C LYS A 122 0.30 -20.45 -17.08
N ASN A 123 -0.23 -19.53 -16.27
CA ASN A 123 -1.12 -19.85 -15.15
C ASN A 123 -2.32 -18.90 -15.10
N PRO A 124 -3.55 -19.38 -15.34
CA PRO A 124 -4.73 -18.52 -15.34
C PRO A 124 -5.07 -17.92 -13.95
N PHE A 125 -4.56 -18.51 -12.87
CA PHE A 125 -4.80 -18.01 -11.51
C PHE A 125 -3.86 -16.87 -11.11
N LEU A 126 -2.79 -16.61 -11.88
CA LEU A 126 -1.82 -15.55 -11.62
C LEU A 126 -2.02 -14.30 -12.49
N VAL A 127 -2.96 -14.32 -13.43
CA VAL A 127 -3.17 -13.25 -14.43
C VAL A 127 -3.34 -11.86 -13.82
N GLN A 128 -4.00 -11.77 -12.66
CA GLN A 128 -4.27 -10.49 -12.00
C GLN A 128 -3.22 -10.09 -10.95
N SER A 129 -2.38 -11.01 -10.52
CA SER A 129 -1.48 -10.80 -9.37
C SER A 129 0.00 -10.87 -9.70
N SER A 130 0.37 -11.35 -10.89
CA SER A 130 1.75 -11.59 -11.27
C SER A 130 1.96 -11.35 -12.77
N LEU A 131 3.09 -10.76 -13.15
CA LEU A 131 3.46 -10.56 -14.54
C LEU A 131 3.97 -11.86 -15.14
N PHE A 132 3.36 -12.27 -16.25
CA PHE A 132 3.89 -13.38 -17.04
C PHE A 132 5.06 -12.91 -17.91
N VAL A 133 6.20 -13.57 -17.78
CA VAL A 133 7.42 -13.26 -18.53
C VAL A 133 7.83 -14.46 -19.38
N TYR A 134 7.91 -14.25 -20.68
CA TYR A 134 8.38 -15.23 -21.64
C TYR A 134 9.92 -15.28 -21.70
N GLY A 135 10.47 -16.48 -21.90
CA GLY A 135 11.88 -16.68 -22.17
C GLY A 135 12.73 -16.89 -20.92
N HIS A 136 14.04 -16.92 -21.15
CA HIS A 136 15.03 -17.15 -20.10
C HIS A 136 15.31 -15.84 -19.35
N ILE A 137 15.15 -15.87 -18.04
CA ILE A 137 15.47 -14.75 -17.15
C ILE A 137 16.75 -15.10 -16.39
N ASN A 138 17.72 -14.20 -16.44
CA ASN A 138 18.96 -14.35 -15.66
C ASN A 138 18.79 -13.66 -14.30
N PHE A 139 18.29 -14.40 -13.32
CA PHE A 139 18.07 -13.88 -11.96
C PHE A 139 19.34 -13.50 -11.23
N GLU A 140 20.49 -14.06 -11.61
CA GLU A 140 21.78 -13.69 -11.04
C GLU A 140 22.15 -12.26 -11.42
N LEU A 141 22.07 -11.92 -12.70
CA LEU A 141 22.29 -10.54 -13.17
C LEU A 141 21.26 -9.57 -12.61
N MET A 142 20.01 -10.00 -12.51
CA MET A 142 18.96 -9.16 -11.91
C MET A 142 19.23 -8.89 -10.43
N ASN A 143 19.76 -9.85 -9.66
CA ASN A 143 20.16 -9.64 -8.28
C ASN A 143 21.42 -8.80 -8.14
N GLN A 144 22.37 -8.89 -9.07
CA GLN A 144 23.52 -7.97 -9.13
C GLN A 144 23.03 -6.51 -9.32
N ALA A 145 22.11 -6.30 -10.25
CA ALA A 145 21.49 -4.98 -10.47
C ALA A 145 20.70 -4.49 -9.24
N ALA A 146 19.94 -5.38 -8.60
CA ALA A 146 19.20 -5.05 -7.36
C ALA A 146 20.14 -4.64 -6.23
N ASN A 147 21.26 -5.35 -6.08
CA ASN A 147 22.30 -5.04 -5.10
C ASN A 147 22.96 -3.68 -5.37
N TYR A 148 23.18 -3.33 -6.64
CA TYR A 148 23.71 -2.02 -7.00
C TYR A 148 22.79 -0.88 -6.53
N MET A 149 21.46 -1.05 -6.53
CA MET A 149 20.50 -0.05 -6.06
C MET A 149 20.71 0.35 -4.59
N LEU A 150 21.31 -0.50 -3.76
CA LEU A 150 21.60 -0.20 -2.35
C LEU A 150 22.68 0.87 -2.19
N SER A 151 23.54 1.06 -3.19
CA SER A 151 24.61 2.07 -3.20
C SER A 151 24.22 3.38 -3.89
N VAL A 152 23.05 3.40 -4.57
CA VAL A 152 22.57 4.58 -5.31
C VAL A 152 21.66 5.41 -4.40
N THR A 153 21.80 6.72 -4.46
CA THR A 153 20.95 7.68 -3.75
C THR A 153 20.08 8.51 -4.68
N ASP A 154 20.59 8.90 -5.85
CA ASP A 154 19.86 9.68 -6.85
C ASP A 154 19.17 8.75 -7.87
N PHE A 155 17.84 8.73 -7.81
CA PHE A 155 16.97 7.95 -8.70
C PHE A 155 16.28 8.80 -9.77
N THR A 156 16.88 9.93 -10.17
CA THR A 156 16.31 10.84 -11.18
C THR A 156 15.95 10.11 -12.47
N SER A 157 16.79 9.16 -12.93
CA SER A 157 16.53 8.37 -14.15
C SER A 157 15.30 7.45 -14.05
N PHE A 158 14.82 7.17 -12.84
CA PHE A 158 13.61 6.36 -12.58
C PHE A 158 12.40 7.22 -12.22
N SER A 159 12.52 8.54 -12.22
CA SER A 159 11.48 9.47 -11.82
C SER A 159 10.74 10.03 -13.03
N LYS A 160 9.43 10.20 -12.87
CA LYS A 160 8.64 10.97 -13.85
C LYS A 160 9.11 12.43 -13.85
N VAL A 161 9.29 12.99 -15.04
CA VAL A 161 9.64 14.41 -15.23
C VAL A 161 8.51 15.31 -14.74
N ASN A 162 8.84 16.49 -14.21
CA ASN A 162 7.88 17.52 -13.75
C ASN A 162 7.00 17.03 -12.56
N THR A 163 7.58 16.36 -11.59
CA THR A 163 6.91 16.04 -10.33
C THR A 163 7.10 17.16 -9.30
N GLN A 164 6.19 17.26 -8.33
CA GLN A 164 6.27 18.23 -7.21
C GLN A 164 7.30 17.84 -6.13
N THR A 165 8.21 16.91 -6.42
CA THR A 165 9.21 16.45 -5.45
C THR A 165 10.41 17.40 -5.42
N LYS A 166 10.88 17.76 -4.22
CA LYS A 166 12.05 18.63 -4.02
C LYS A 166 13.37 17.95 -4.42
N THR A 167 13.46 16.65 -4.25
CA THR A 167 14.64 15.83 -4.59
C THR A 167 14.21 14.47 -5.09
N ASN A 168 15.04 13.81 -5.89
CA ASN A 168 14.84 12.43 -6.34
C ASN A 168 15.72 11.43 -5.54
N ASN A 169 16.22 11.88 -4.39
CA ASN A 169 17.02 11.02 -3.51
C ASN A 169 16.12 10.04 -2.76
N CYS A 170 16.49 8.77 -2.79
CA CYS A 170 15.88 7.69 -2.04
C CYS A 170 16.98 6.86 -1.37
N THR A 171 16.70 6.32 -0.20
CA THR A 171 17.58 5.36 0.47
C THR A 171 16.92 4.00 0.39
N VAL A 172 17.49 3.12 -0.46
CA VAL A 172 17.05 1.74 -0.58
C VAL A 172 17.78 0.92 0.48
N SER A 173 17.04 0.29 1.38
CA SER A 173 17.57 -0.55 2.45
C SER A 173 17.54 -2.04 2.13
N PHE A 174 16.72 -2.44 1.16
CA PHE A 174 16.62 -3.82 0.71
C PHE A 174 16.16 -3.86 -0.75
N ALA A 175 16.80 -4.68 -1.59
CA ALA A 175 16.36 -4.95 -2.95
C ALA A 175 16.84 -6.35 -3.36
N GLN A 176 15.92 -7.27 -3.64
CA GLN A 176 16.27 -8.65 -4.00
C GLN A 176 15.18 -9.34 -4.80
N TRP A 177 15.57 -10.16 -5.77
CA TRP A 177 14.74 -11.16 -6.40
C TRP A 177 14.78 -12.45 -5.59
N ILE A 178 13.63 -12.90 -5.13
CA ILE A 178 13.44 -14.08 -4.30
C ILE A 178 12.72 -15.14 -5.13
N LYS A 179 13.29 -16.33 -5.23
CA LYS A 179 12.66 -17.50 -5.85
C LYS A 179 11.63 -18.07 -4.89
N VAL A 180 10.36 -18.10 -5.31
CA VAL A 180 9.25 -18.71 -4.55
C VAL A 180 9.17 -20.20 -4.85
N ASN A 181 9.23 -20.54 -6.15
CA ASN A 181 9.29 -21.90 -6.68
C ASN A 181 10.01 -21.89 -8.03
N GLU A 182 9.95 -22.98 -8.80
CA GLU A 182 10.68 -23.07 -10.08
C GLU A 182 10.26 -22.01 -11.11
N HIS A 183 9.04 -21.50 -11.00
CA HIS A 183 8.45 -20.64 -12.02
C HIS A 183 7.95 -19.30 -11.48
N GLU A 184 8.00 -19.08 -10.18
CA GLU A 184 7.47 -17.88 -9.53
C GLU A 184 8.56 -17.16 -8.75
N TYR A 185 8.63 -15.85 -8.93
CA TYR A 185 9.64 -14.99 -8.33
C TYR A 185 9.02 -13.69 -7.85
N ILE A 186 9.60 -13.15 -6.79
CA ILE A 186 9.18 -11.87 -6.20
C ILE A 186 10.40 -10.94 -6.18
N PHE A 187 10.27 -9.76 -6.79
CA PHE A 187 11.17 -8.66 -6.49
C PHE A 187 10.66 -7.92 -5.27
N LYS A 188 11.44 -7.94 -4.20
CA LYS A 188 11.14 -7.21 -2.98
C LYS A 188 12.10 -6.04 -2.84
N ILE A 189 11.54 -4.83 -2.66
CA ILE A 189 12.32 -3.61 -2.48
C ILE A 189 11.75 -2.80 -1.31
N THR A 190 12.65 -2.33 -0.44
CA THR A 190 12.31 -1.47 0.71
C THR A 190 13.13 -0.19 0.62
N ALA A 191 12.48 0.95 0.76
CA ALA A 191 13.13 2.25 0.78
C ALA A 191 12.38 3.23 1.72
N ASN A 192 13.06 4.31 2.11
CA ASN A 192 12.44 5.38 2.90
C ASN A 192 11.32 6.09 2.11
N ARG A 193 11.44 6.14 0.79
CA ARG A 193 10.42 6.70 -0.13
C ARG A 193 10.57 6.11 -1.51
N PHE A 194 9.51 6.23 -2.32
CA PHE A 194 9.52 5.92 -3.74
C PHE A 194 9.07 7.13 -4.54
N LEU A 195 9.62 7.27 -5.75
CA LEU A 195 9.30 8.31 -6.72
C LEU A 195 8.10 7.87 -7.58
N ARG A 196 7.50 8.84 -8.27
CA ARG A 196 6.39 8.58 -9.19
C ARG A 196 6.89 8.43 -10.62
#